data_1706100e748bbd3349f67ca181a7b8eb
#
_entry.id   1706100e748bbd3349f67ca181a7b8eb
#
_cell.length_a   1.000
_cell.length_b   1.000
_cell.length_c   1.000
_cell.angle_alpha   90.00
_cell.angle_beta   90.00
_cell.angle_gamma   90.00
#
_symmetry.space_group_name_H-M   'P 1'
#
loop_
_entity.id
_entity.type
_entity.pdbx_description
1 polymer ?
#
loop_
_entity_poly.entity_id
_entity_poly.type
_entity_poly.pdbx_seq_one_letter_code
_entity_poly.pdbx_strand_id
1 'polypeptide(L)'
;MGVSDGTVASIYLTATVIAFVTGVVLWRHREKKGARPLSIAGFSAAVWAFGLFLSTLPQEPVALAGIRILYLGVAVGLPAVFVFALEYTGRGRYVTPKTLGLLAIHPLYLVVFVFLNPGDLFFTGLDPTVPLGVDQQWGPAFWL
;
A
#
# COMPACT_ATOMS: atom_id res chain seq x y z
N MET A 1 -17.48 -19.47 12.97
CA MET A 1 -17.87 -19.55 11.55
C MET A 1 -16.71 -18.98 10.77
N GLY A 2 -15.86 -19.82 10.18
CA GLY A 2 -14.71 -19.35 9.37
C GLY A 2 -15.22 -18.78 8.05
N VAL A 3 -14.78 -17.57 7.72
CA VAL A 3 -14.99 -17.00 6.39
C VAL A 3 -14.19 -17.86 5.41
N SER A 4 -14.82 -18.35 4.33
CA SER A 4 -14.11 -19.16 3.34
C SER A 4 -13.06 -18.31 2.62
N ASP A 5 -11.93 -18.90 2.25
CA ASP A 5 -10.83 -18.20 1.53
C ASP A 5 -11.32 -17.49 0.27
N GLY A 6 -12.27 -18.10 -0.44
CA GLY A 6 -12.91 -17.50 -1.60
C GLY A 6 -13.71 -16.21 -1.29
N THR A 7 -14.32 -16.13 -0.11
CA THR A 7 -15.03 -14.91 0.33
C THR A 7 -14.04 -13.78 0.61
N VAL A 8 -12.93 -14.07 1.28
CA VAL A 8 -11.87 -13.08 1.57
C VAL A 8 -11.25 -12.56 0.28
N ALA A 9 -10.90 -13.45 -0.65
CA ALA A 9 -10.38 -13.09 -1.96
C ALA A 9 -11.35 -12.17 -2.73
N SER A 10 -12.65 -12.49 -2.71
CA SER A 10 -13.68 -11.68 -3.38
C SER A 10 -13.80 -10.28 -2.79
N ILE A 11 -13.69 -10.13 -1.47
CA ILE A 11 -13.69 -8.84 -0.78
C ILE A 11 -12.51 -7.99 -1.22
N TYR A 12 -11.29 -8.55 -1.24
CA TYR A 12 -10.09 -7.81 -1.68
C TYR A 12 -10.14 -7.42 -3.15
N LEU A 13 -10.64 -8.30 -4.02
CA LEU A 13 -10.80 -7.97 -5.43
C LEU A 13 -11.82 -6.85 -5.64
N THR A 14 -12.94 -6.89 -4.93
CA THR A 14 -13.96 -5.83 -4.96
C THR A 14 -13.39 -4.50 -4.46
N ALA A 15 -12.65 -4.52 -3.35
CA ALA A 15 -11.97 -3.33 -2.81
C ALA A 15 -10.97 -2.75 -3.82
N THR A 16 -10.22 -3.61 -4.53
CA THR A 16 -9.30 -3.20 -5.59
C THR A 16 -10.02 -2.42 -6.69
N VAL A 17 -11.14 -2.96 -7.19
CA VAL A 17 -11.92 -2.32 -8.26
C VAL A 17 -12.48 -0.98 -7.80
N ILE A 18 -13.08 -0.92 -6.61
CA ILE A 18 -13.65 0.31 -6.05
C ILE A 18 -12.55 1.38 -5.87
N ALA A 19 -11.42 1.02 -5.29
CA ALA A 19 -10.31 1.95 -5.07
C ALA A 19 -9.72 2.45 -6.41
N PHE A 20 -9.57 1.57 -7.40
CA PHE A 20 -9.10 1.94 -8.72
C PHE A 20 -10.05 2.91 -9.43
N VAL A 21 -11.35 2.58 -9.46
CA VAL A 21 -12.38 3.45 -10.07
C VAL A 21 -12.40 4.81 -9.38
N THR A 22 -12.32 4.84 -8.04
CA THR A 22 -12.23 6.08 -7.27
C THR A 22 -11.00 6.89 -7.68
N GLY A 23 -9.83 6.26 -7.79
CA GLY A 23 -8.60 6.90 -8.28
C GLY A 23 -8.80 7.52 -9.67
N VAL A 24 -9.42 6.79 -10.60
CA VAL A 24 -9.69 7.28 -11.97
C VAL A 24 -10.66 8.48 -11.96
N VAL A 25 -11.74 8.40 -11.20
CA VAL A 25 -12.72 9.51 -11.08
C VAL A 25 -12.05 10.76 -10.54
N LEU A 26 -11.26 10.64 -9.49
CA LEU A 26 -10.52 11.75 -8.90
C LEU A 26 -9.47 12.31 -9.86
N TRP A 27 -8.81 11.46 -10.64
CA TRP A 27 -7.84 11.88 -11.65
C TRP A 27 -8.48 12.70 -12.77
N ARG A 28 -9.70 12.38 -13.14
CA ARG A 28 -10.47 13.18 -14.12
C ARG A 28 -10.81 14.58 -13.60
N HIS A 29 -10.84 14.76 -12.29
CA HIS A 29 -11.12 16.04 -11.63
C HIS A 29 -9.86 16.64 -10.97
N ARG A 30 -8.68 16.32 -11.49
CA ARG A 30 -7.38 16.68 -10.88
C ARG A 30 -7.09 18.18 -10.78
N GLU A 31 -7.85 19.04 -11.46
CA GLU A 31 -7.81 20.50 -11.30
C GLU A 31 -8.41 20.96 -9.96
N LYS A 32 -9.25 20.16 -9.34
CA LYS A 32 -9.81 20.49 -8.03
C LYS A 32 -8.75 20.33 -6.96
N LYS A 33 -8.80 21.20 -5.97
CA LYS A 33 -7.86 21.23 -4.84
C LYS A 33 -7.83 19.89 -4.11
N GLY A 34 -6.66 19.30 -3.96
CA GLY A 34 -6.47 18.02 -3.28
C GLY A 34 -6.82 16.78 -4.12
N ALA A 35 -7.42 16.94 -5.31
CA ALA A 35 -7.86 15.79 -6.10
C ALA A 35 -6.68 14.97 -6.64
N ARG A 36 -5.55 15.59 -6.97
CA ARG A 36 -4.35 14.88 -7.43
C ARG A 36 -3.78 13.94 -6.38
N PRO A 37 -3.40 14.41 -5.17
CA PRO A 37 -2.87 13.51 -4.15
C PRO A 37 -3.91 12.49 -3.69
N LEU A 38 -5.20 12.83 -3.63
CA LEU A 38 -6.25 11.89 -3.29
C LEU A 38 -6.43 10.80 -4.36
N SER A 39 -6.27 11.14 -5.65
CA SER A 39 -6.26 10.15 -6.72
C SER A 39 -5.09 9.18 -6.60
N ILE A 40 -3.88 9.70 -6.29
CA ILE A 40 -2.69 8.87 -6.04
C ILE A 40 -2.95 7.93 -4.85
N ALA A 41 -3.54 8.43 -3.77
CA ALA A 41 -3.94 7.61 -2.63
C ALA A 41 -4.95 6.52 -3.03
N GLY A 42 -5.92 6.83 -3.89
CA GLY A 42 -6.88 5.86 -4.43
C GLY A 42 -6.21 4.75 -5.24
N PHE A 43 -5.29 5.08 -6.14
CA PHE A 43 -4.51 4.08 -6.87
C PHE A 43 -3.61 3.25 -5.95
N SER A 44 -3.01 3.88 -4.94
CA SER A 44 -2.20 3.19 -3.93
C SER A 44 -3.04 2.20 -3.11
N ALA A 45 -4.26 2.58 -2.74
CA ALA A 45 -5.19 1.68 -2.07
C ALA A 45 -5.61 0.50 -2.96
N ALA A 46 -5.76 0.73 -4.28
CA ALA A 46 -6.01 -0.36 -5.23
C ALA A 46 -4.83 -1.32 -5.32
N VAL A 47 -3.59 -0.82 -5.37
CA VAL A 47 -2.37 -1.65 -5.37
C VAL A 47 -2.27 -2.44 -4.07
N TRP A 48 -2.56 -1.80 -2.93
CA TRP A 48 -2.58 -2.47 -1.62
C TRP A 48 -3.61 -3.60 -1.57
N ALA A 49 -4.86 -3.32 -1.94
CA ALA A 49 -5.94 -4.32 -1.95
C ALA A 49 -5.66 -5.46 -2.95
N PHE A 50 -5.08 -5.15 -4.12
CA PHE A 50 -4.67 -6.15 -5.09
C PHE A 50 -3.55 -7.05 -4.56
N GLY A 51 -2.57 -6.49 -3.85
CA GLY A 51 -1.54 -7.27 -3.17
C GLY A 51 -2.13 -8.21 -2.11
N LEU A 52 -3.10 -7.75 -1.33
CA LEU A 52 -3.85 -8.59 -0.39
C LEU A 52 -4.61 -9.70 -1.12
N PHE A 53 -5.27 -9.42 -2.24
CA PHE A 53 -5.91 -10.44 -3.07
C PHE A 53 -4.91 -11.50 -3.53
N LEU A 54 -3.78 -11.10 -4.09
CA LEU A 54 -2.75 -12.06 -4.53
C LEU A 54 -2.20 -12.91 -3.38
N SER A 55 -2.09 -12.33 -2.17
CA SER A 55 -1.60 -13.06 -1.00
C SER A 55 -2.57 -14.15 -0.50
N THR A 56 -3.82 -14.16 -0.96
CA THR A 56 -4.80 -15.23 -0.65
C THR A 56 -4.74 -16.41 -1.62
N LEU A 57 -3.94 -16.30 -2.68
CA LEU A 57 -3.87 -17.36 -3.69
C LEU A 57 -2.96 -18.51 -3.21
N PRO A 58 -3.28 -19.77 -3.58
CA PRO A 58 -2.57 -20.94 -3.06
C PRO A 58 -1.16 -21.13 -3.64
N GLN A 59 -0.81 -20.39 -4.72
CA GLN A 59 0.51 -20.48 -5.33
C GLN A 59 1.51 -19.62 -4.53
N GLU A 60 2.43 -20.25 -3.83
CA GLU A 60 3.44 -19.58 -3.01
C GLU A 60 4.17 -18.41 -3.70
N PRO A 61 4.69 -18.52 -4.93
CA PRO A 61 5.35 -17.40 -5.59
C PRO A 61 4.41 -16.20 -5.82
N VAL A 62 3.12 -16.47 -6.08
CA VAL A 62 2.12 -15.42 -6.31
C VAL A 62 1.75 -14.75 -4.99
N ALA A 63 1.57 -15.53 -3.93
CA ALA A 63 1.27 -15.00 -2.60
C ALA A 63 2.43 -14.12 -2.08
N LEU A 64 3.67 -14.55 -2.23
CA LEU A 64 4.86 -13.77 -1.88
C LEU A 64 4.96 -12.47 -2.69
N ALA A 65 4.68 -12.53 -4.00
CA ALA A 65 4.61 -11.34 -4.84
C ALA A 65 3.49 -10.39 -4.35
N GLY A 66 2.34 -10.93 -3.97
CA GLY A 66 1.22 -10.19 -3.39
C GLY A 66 1.63 -9.41 -2.14
N ILE A 67 2.34 -10.06 -1.21
CA ILE A 67 2.88 -9.43 0.00
C ILE A 67 3.81 -8.26 -0.36
N ARG A 68 4.68 -8.41 -1.34
CA ARG A 68 5.56 -7.31 -1.78
C ARG A 68 4.80 -6.17 -2.44
N ILE A 69 3.81 -6.49 -3.29
CA ILE A 69 2.99 -5.50 -4.00
C ILE A 69 2.17 -4.65 -3.03
N LEU A 70 1.59 -5.26 -1.98
CA LEU A 70 0.80 -4.48 -1.01
C LEU A 70 1.63 -3.37 -0.34
N TYR A 71 2.92 -3.63 -0.05
CA TYR A 71 3.79 -2.62 0.55
C TYR A 71 4.11 -1.46 -0.40
N LEU A 72 4.09 -1.66 -1.72
CA LEU A 72 4.16 -0.54 -2.67
C LEU A 72 2.96 0.39 -2.53
N GLY A 73 1.76 -0.18 -2.35
CA GLY A 73 0.57 0.59 -2.07
C GLY A 73 0.69 1.41 -0.79
N VAL A 74 1.15 0.79 0.31
CA VAL A 74 1.39 1.47 1.58
C VAL A 74 2.43 2.58 1.43
N ALA A 75 3.55 2.28 0.77
CA ALA A 75 4.67 3.20 0.58
C ALA A 75 4.24 4.52 -0.08
N VAL A 76 3.41 4.45 -1.12
CA VAL A 76 2.95 5.63 -1.87
C VAL A 76 1.69 6.24 -1.24
N GLY A 77 0.82 5.42 -0.66
CA GLY A 77 -0.47 5.84 -0.13
C GLY A 77 -0.35 6.81 1.05
N LEU A 78 0.50 6.51 2.03
CA LEU A 78 0.66 7.34 3.22
C LEU A 78 1.16 8.76 2.90
N PRO A 79 2.24 8.97 2.12
CA PRO A 79 2.64 10.29 1.68
C PRO A 79 1.56 11.01 0.87
N ALA A 80 0.83 10.31 0.00
CA ALA A 80 -0.22 10.90 -0.81
C ALA A 80 -1.38 11.44 0.04
N VAL A 81 -1.82 10.67 1.06
CA VAL A 81 -2.85 11.12 2.02
C VAL A 81 -2.36 12.33 2.82
N PHE A 82 -1.09 12.35 3.23
CA PHE A 82 -0.52 13.49 3.94
C PHE A 82 -0.50 14.76 3.06
N VAL A 83 -0.07 14.65 1.80
CA VAL A 83 -0.10 15.76 0.84
C VAL A 83 -1.53 16.22 0.60
N PHE A 84 -2.48 15.28 0.45
CA PHE A 84 -3.90 15.61 0.35
C PHE A 84 -4.38 16.44 1.56
N ALA A 85 -4.05 16.01 2.78
CA ALA A 85 -4.45 16.72 3.99
C ALA A 85 -3.89 18.16 4.03
N LEU A 86 -2.64 18.36 3.63
CA LEU A 86 -2.04 19.70 3.53
C LEU A 86 -2.75 20.57 2.50
N GLU A 87 -3.00 20.05 1.30
CA GLU A 87 -3.70 20.81 0.26
C GLU A 87 -5.13 21.12 0.66
N TYR A 88 -5.87 20.14 1.16
CA TYR A 88 -7.28 20.29 1.53
C TYR A 88 -7.49 21.31 2.66
N THR A 89 -6.63 21.30 3.67
CA THR A 89 -6.69 22.24 4.81
C THR A 89 -6.15 23.64 4.51
N GLY A 90 -5.80 23.94 3.26
CA GLY A 90 -5.28 25.26 2.87
C GLY A 90 -3.79 25.43 3.16
N ARG A 91 -3.11 24.37 3.59
CA ARG A 91 -1.68 24.36 3.92
C ARG A 91 -0.80 23.92 2.74
N GLY A 92 -1.28 23.98 1.51
CA GLY A 92 -0.54 23.58 0.31
C GLY A 92 0.82 24.30 0.13
N ARG A 93 1.03 25.47 0.77
CA ARG A 93 2.34 26.13 0.81
C ARG A 93 3.46 25.27 1.42
N TYR A 94 3.13 24.27 2.22
CA TYR A 94 4.10 23.35 2.81
C TYR A 94 4.42 22.17 1.88
N VAL A 95 3.69 21.97 0.79
CA VAL A 95 4.00 20.97 -0.23
C VAL A 95 5.13 21.52 -1.11
N THR A 96 6.34 21.38 -0.61
CA THR A 96 7.57 21.84 -1.26
C THR A 96 8.42 20.64 -1.69
N PRO A 97 9.40 20.82 -2.60
CA PRO A 97 10.34 19.76 -2.93
C PRO A 97 11.07 19.17 -1.72
N LYS A 98 11.35 20.00 -0.70
CA LYS A 98 11.96 19.54 0.56
C LYS A 98 11.02 18.61 1.35
N THR A 99 9.76 19.03 1.50
CA THR A 99 8.73 18.20 2.17
C THR A 99 8.50 16.90 1.43
N LEU A 100 8.42 16.94 0.09
CA LEU A 100 8.27 15.73 -0.73
C LEU A 100 9.50 14.82 -0.62
N GLY A 101 10.71 15.39 -0.54
CA GLY A 101 11.94 14.63 -0.30
C GLY A 101 11.93 13.92 1.06
N LEU A 102 11.49 14.59 2.12
CA LEU A 102 11.33 13.97 3.44
C LEU A 102 10.28 12.86 3.42
N LEU A 103 9.13 13.09 2.76
CA LEU A 103 8.09 12.09 2.61
C LEU A 103 8.52 10.89 1.77
N ALA A 104 9.50 11.06 0.87
CA ALA A 104 10.05 9.97 0.05
C ALA A 104 10.96 9.01 0.83
N ILE A 105 11.44 9.38 2.02
CA ILE A 105 12.28 8.52 2.86
C ILE A 105 11.53 7.24 3.22
N HIS A 106 10.29 7.35 3.67
CA HIS A 106 9.47 6.19 4.05
C HIS A 106 9.20 5.23 2.86
N PRO A 107 8.75 5.67 1.66
CA PRO A 107 8.65 4.81 0.49
C PRO A 107 9.96 4.12 0.12
N LEU A 108 11.06 4.86 0.12
CA LEU A 108 12.38 4.30 -0.20
C LEU A 108 12.79 3.22 0.80
N TYR A 109 12.61 3.51 2.09
CA TYR A 109 12.83 2.52 3.15
C TYR A 109 12.03 1.25 2.91
N LEU A 110 10.70 1.36 2.70
CA LEU A 110 9.85 0.20 2.45
C LEU A 110 10.26 -0.58 1.20
N VAL A 111 10.54 0.10 0.09
CA VAL A 111 10.99 -0.56 -1.15
C VAL A 111 12.28 -1.35 -0.91
N VAL A 112 13.28 -0.73 -0.28
CA VAL A 112 14.56 -1.41 -0.01
C VAL A 112 14.36 -2.61 0.90
N PHE A 113 13.70 -2.44 2.04
CA PHE A 113 13.61 -3.51 3.04
C PHE A 113 12.62 -4.62 2.66
N VAL A 114 11.53 -4.30 1.95
CA VAL A 114 10.55 -5.30 1.50
C VAL A 114 11.07 -6.15 0.33
N PHE A 115 11.75 -5.52 -0.64
CA PHE A 115 12.19 -6.23 -1.84
C PHE A 115 13.56 -6.89 -1.70
N LEU A 116 14.50 -6.24 -1.05
CA LEU A 116 15.85 -6.78 -0.85
C LEU A 116 15.96 -7.61 0.43
N ASN A 117 15.15 -7.30 1.44
CA ASN A 117 15.14 -7.94 2.76
C ASN A 117 16.56 -8.27 3.27
N PRO A 118 17.48 -7.30 3.34
CA PRO A 118 18.87 -7.55 3.63
C PRO A 118 19.03 -8.17 5.03
N GLY A 119 19.64 -9.36 5.11
CA GLY A 119 19.86 -10.05 6.37
C GLY A 119 18.59 -10.40 7.15
N ASP A 120 17.49 -10.62 6.45
CA ASP A 120 16.16 -10.92 7.03
C ASP A 120 15.66 -9.88 8.05
N LEU A 121 16.06 -8.62 7.83
CA LEU A 121 15.73 -7.53 8.76
C LEU A 121 14.26 -7.13 8.73
N PHE A 122 13.58 -7.26 7.60
CA PHE A 122 12.15 -6.90 7.50
C PHE A 122 11.24 -8.10 7.70
N PHE A 123 11.54 -9.21 7.04
CA PHE A 123 10.86 -10.50 7.22
C PHE A 123 11.86 -11.54 7.68
N THR A 124 11.67 -12.12 8.85
CA THR A 124 12.48 -13.26 9.35
C THR A 124 11.92 -14.61 8.90
N GLY A 125 10.64 -14.64 8.52
CA GLY A 125 9.97 -15.78 7.88
C GLY A 125 8.69 -15.31 7.21
N LEU A 126 8.57 -15.54 5.90
CA LEU A 126 7.35 -15.33 5.14
C LEU A 126 6.67 -16.67 4.93
N ASP A 127 5.56 -16.90 5.60
CA ASP A 127 4.69 -18.04 5.34
C ASP A 127 3.49 -17.56 4.52
N PRO A 128 3.42 -17.89 3.22
CA PRO A 128 2.32 -17.48 2.35
C PRO A 128 1.01 -18.22 2.67
N THR A 129 1.05 -19.26 3.50
CA THR A 129 -0.13 -20.03 3.91
C THR A 129 -0.87 -19.38 5.08
N VAL A 130 -0.21 -18.44 5.76
CA VAL A 130 -0.76 -17.74 6.92
C VAL A 130 -1.28 -16.35 6.51
N PRO A 131 -2.52 -15.97 6.90
CA PRO A 131 -3.04 -14.63 6.62
C PRO A 131 -2.12 -13.53 7.14
N LEU A 132 -1.96 -12.47 6.34
CA LEU A 132 -1.17 -11.31 6.74
C LEU A 132 -1.66 -10.72 8.06
N GLY A 133 -0.74 -10.55 9.01
CA GLY A 133 -1.03 -10.00 10.34
C GLY A 133 -1.22 -11.03 11.44
N VAL A 134 -1.26 -12.33 11.08
CA VAL A 134 -1.31 -13.45 12.05
C VAL A 134 -0.06 -14.31 11.80
N ASP A 135 0.74 -14.57 12.79
CA ASP A 135 1.91 -15.46 12.77
C ASP A 135 3.03 -15.16 11.75
N GLN A 136 2.98 -14.00 11.07
CA GLN A 136 4.11 -13.55 10.26
C GLN A 136 5.29 -13.18 11.17
N GLN A 137 6.48 -13.66 10.83
CA GLN A 137 7.69 -13.33 11.58
C GLN A 137 8.28 -12.03 11.05
N TRP A 138 8.02 -10.96 11.78
CA TRP A 138 8.52 -9.63 11.46
C TRP A 138 9.92 -9.42 12.02
N GLY A 139 10.81 -8.96 11.18
CA GLY A 139 12.16 -8.57 11.59
C GLY A 139 12.19 -7.20 12.30
N PRO A 140 13.33 -6.83 12.90
CA PRO A 140 13.46 -5.59 13.65
C PRO A 140 13.21 -4.33 12.80
N ALA A 141 13.48 -4.36 11.51
CA ALA A 141 13.24 -3.23 10.61
C ALA A 141 11.75 -2.97 10.33
N PHE A 142 10.87 -3.92 10.58
CA PHE A 142 9.43 -3.70 10.46
C PHE A 142 8.89 -2.71 11.51
N TRP A 143 9.55 -2.65 12.67
CA TRP A 143 9.10 -1.84 13.83
C TRP A 143 9.69 -0.42 13.86
N LEU A 144 10.52 -0.05 12.89
CA LEU A 144 11.13 1.27 12.72
C LEU A 144 10.31 2.16 11.79
#